data_abafd2a2a38d31d42df763bfba081759
#
_entry.id   abafd2a2a38d31d42df763bfba081759
#
_cell.length_a   1.000
_cell.length_b   1.000
_cell.length_c   1.000
_cell.angle_alpha   90.00
_cell.angle_beta   90.00
_cell.angle_gamma   90.00
#
_symmetry.space_group_name_H-M   'P 1'
#
loop_
_entity.id
_entity.type
_entity.pdbx_description
1 polymer ?
#
loop_
_entity_poly.entity_id
_entity_poly.type
_entity_poly.pdbx_seq_one_letter_code
_entity_poly.pdbx_strand_id
1 'polypeptide(L)'
;MSLLLRVLAVATVAVDAKHHGCCRTKHSHHISPHILSPLPYTYTPLSNLPKEFDWRNVNGTNFVTTNLNQHYPQYCGSCWLHASISSLNDRLKIAKKAQFPEINLARQVVLNCGNSTAGSCNGGSDYGVYVFGHKYGIPDDTCQLYSAQEHGCSAFRNCMNCDPPTAESPQGVCYPVQSYDRYFVREYGRMKSPSIHEMKAEIYRRGPISCSVDASFVEKGKYKPGDIVRVKDQEWDLDHDISIAGWGVDETSGEEYWIVRNSWGSFLHADGWFKVLLGVNSMGIESECNWAVIDATPVRKNWGPADVNFEFASAFESPRLGSGEKMKNFFGFEKPLTDIS
;
A
#
# COMPACT_ATOMS: atom_id res chain seq x y z
N MET A 1 19.82 -37.45 53.74
CA MET A 1 20.04 -36.28 52.92
C MET A 1 19.05 -36.33 51.78
N SER A 2 17.94 -35.62 51.92
CA SER A 2 16.83 -35.60 50.94
C SER A 2 16.93 -34.33 50.11
N LEU A 3 17.16 -34.45 48.81
CA LEU A 3 17.27 -33.34 47.88
C LEU A 3 15.86 -33.01 47.38
N LEU A 4 15.28 -31.91 47.86
CA LEU A 4 14.01 -31.37 47.35
C LEU A 4 14.27 -30.67 46.01
N LEU A 5 13.83 -31.27 44.89
CA LEU A 5 13.70 -30.60 43.60
C LEU A 5 12.52 -29.63 43.66
N ARG A 6 12.78 -28.32 43.68
CA ARG A 6 11.76 -27.30 43.43
C ARG A 6 11.54 -27.19 41.90
N VAL A 7 10.41 -27.69 41.44
CA VAL A 7 9.92 -27.45 40.10
C VAL A 7 9.36 -26.04 40.07
N LEU A 8 10.04 -25.10 39.38
CA LEU A 8 9.48 -23.80 39.05
C LEU A 8 8.43 -24.01 37.92
N ALA A 9 7.17 -23.90 38.32
CA ALA A 9 6.10 -23.76 37.30
C ALA A 9 6.21 -22.39 36.65
N VAL A 10 6.70 -22.34 35.43
CA VAL A 10 6.59 -21.16 34.58
C VAL A 10 5.14 -21.07 34.14
N ALA A 11 4.39 -20.16 34.77
CA ALA A 11 3.05 -19.80 34.31
C ALA A 11 3.21 -19.12 32.93
N THR A 12 2.94 -19.84 31.86
CA THR A 12 2.70 -19.24 30.54
C THR A 12 1.40 -18.45 30.63
N VAL A 13 1.52 -17.14 30.79
CA VAL A 13 0.41 -16.23 30.51
C VAL A 13 0.11 -16.38 29.02
N ALA A 14 -0.93 -17.13 28.71
CA ALA A 14 -1.54 -17.06 27.39
C ALA A 14 -2.10 -15.64 27.26
N VAL A 15 -1.36 -14.76 26.62
CA VAL A 15 -1.89 -13.51 26.11
C VAL A 15 -2.86 -13.93 25.02
N ASP A 16 -4.14 -13.92 25.36
CA ASP A 16 -5.23 -14.04 24.40
C ASP A 16 -5.19 -12.75 23.56
N ALA A 17 -4.29 -12.72 22.59
CA ALA A 17 -4.24 -11.70 21.58
C ALA A 17 -5.47 -11.92 20.69
N LYS A 18 -6.60 -11.34 21.08
CA LYS A 18 -7.60 -10.96 20.10
C LYS A 18 -6.85 -10.12 19.09
N HIS A 19 -6.51 -10.71 17.96
CA HIS A 19 -6.06 -10.00 16.79
C HIS A 19 -7.24 -9.14 16.33
N HIS A 20 -7.37 -7.97 16.94
CA HIS A 20 -8.16 -6.92 16.34
C HIS A 20 -7.40 -6.52 15.08
N GLY A 21 -7.95 -6.82 13.94
CA GLY A 21 -7.45 -6.34 12.66
C GLY A 21 -7.34 -4.83 12.69
N CYS A 22 -6.12 -4.32 12.93
CA CYS A 22 -5.87 -2.91 13.19
C CYS A 22 -5.51 -2.12 11.92
N CYS A 23 -5.82 -2.67 10.73
CA CYS A 23 -5.31 -2.07 9.51
C CYS A 23 -6.17 -0.93 8.96
N ARG A 24 -7.37 -0.70 9.47
CA ARG A 24 -8.31 0.25 8.89
C ARG A 24 -8.74 1.34 9.86
N THR A 25 -8.76 2.61 9.37
CA THR A 25 -9.30 3.76 10.11
C THR A 25 -10.16 4.63 9.18
N LYS A 26 -11.05 5.44 9.77
CA LYS A 26 -11.96 6.32 9.03
C LYS A 26 -11.36 7.70 8.67
N HIS A 27 -10.03 7.84 8.65
CA HIS A 27 -9.36 9.14 8.54
C HIS A 27 -9.75 9.99 7.32
N SER A 28 -10.05 9.37 6.19
CA SER A 28 -10.33 10.11 4.94
C SER A 28 -11.80 10.10 4.50
N HIS A 29 -12.73 9.62 5.35
CA HIS A 29 -14.14 9.49 4.98
C HIS A 29 -14.83 10.81 4.59
N HIS A 30 -14.35 11.95 5.08
CA HIS A 30 -14.87 13.28 4.78
C HIS A 30 -14.36 13.87 3.46
N ILE A 31 -13.32 13.25 2.83
CA ILE A 31 -12.73 13.78 1.61
C ILE A 31 -13.56 13.34 0.40
N SER A 32 -14.02 14.30 -0.40
CA SER A 32 -14.81 14.06 -1.60
C SER A 32 -14.00 13.35 -2.69
N PRO A 33 -14.63 12.54 -3.54
CA PRO A 33 -13.99 11.99 -4.73
C PRO A 33 -13.54 13.09 -5.69
N HIS A 34 -12.48 12.81 -6.44
CA HIS A 34 -12.01 13.67 -7.53
C HIS A 34 -12.10 12.89 -8.84
N ILE A 35 -13.22 13.05 -9.55
CA ILE A 35 -13.58 12.29 -10.74
C ILE A 35 -13.56 13.24 -11.94
N LEU A 36 -12.74 12.92 -12.93
CA LEU A 36 -12.55 13.73 -14.15
C LEU A 36 -13.10 13.06 -15.41
N SER A 37 -13.25 11.73 -15.39
CA SER A 37 -13.65 10.96 -16.56
C SER A 37 -14.89 10.11 -16.26
N PRO A 38 -15.69 9.70 -17.28
CA PRO A 38 -16.84 8.83 -17.09
C PRO A 38 -16.46 7.53 -16.40
N LEU A 39 -17.29 7.07 -15.46
CA LEU A 39 -17.06 5.81 -14.75
C LEU A 39 -17.24 4.62 -15.70
N PRO A 40 -16.35 3.60 -15.66
CA PRO A 40 -16.33 2.48 -16.61
C PRO A 40 -17.67 1.77 -16.81
N TYR A 41 -18.44 1.56 -15.75
CA TYR A 41 -19.73 0.89 -15.85
C TYR A 41 -20.77 1.68 -16.68
N THR A 42 -20.60 2.99 -16.85
CA THR A 42 -21.52 3.83 -17.63
C THR A 42 -21.38 3.63 -19.15
N TYR A 43 -20.24 3.10 -19.60
CA TYR A 43 -19.96 2.88 -21.03
C TYR A 43 -19.50 1.45 -21.36
N THR A 44 -19.43 0.56 -20.38
CA THR A 44 -19.09 -0.85 -20.58
C THR A 44 -20.24 -1.71 -20.07
N PRO A 45 -21.19 -2.10 -20.89
CA PRO A 45 -22.30 -2.97 -20.48
C PRO A 45 -21.78 -4.29 -19.87
N LEU A 46 -22.51 -4.84 -18.91
CA LEU A 46 -22.14 -6.10 -18.27
C LEU A 46 -21.99 -7.24 -19.29
N SER A 47 -22.85 -7.26 -20.33
CA SER A 47 -22.78 -8.24 -21.41
C SER A 47 -21.49 -8.20 -22.25
N ASN A 48 -20.73 -7.10 -22.19
CA ASN A 48 -19.49 -6.92 -22.92
C ASN A 48 -18.25 -7.28 -22.06
N LEU A 49 -18.46 -7.62 -20.78
CA LEU A 49 -17.39 -8.10 -19.93
C LEU A 49 -17.16 -9.60 -20.16
N PRO A 50 -15.90 -10.06 -20.18
CA PRO A 50 -15.61 -11.48 -20.34
C PRO A 50 -16.13 -12.28 -19.14
N LYS A 51 -16.38 -13.57 -19.33
CA LYS A 51 -16.82 -14.50 -18.29
C LYS A 51 -15.78 -14.58 -17.15
N GLU A 52 -14.48 -14.52 -17.51
CA GLU A 52 -13.36 -14.50 -16.58
C GLU A 52 -12.31 -13.50 -17.08
N PHE A 53 -11.57 -12.91 -16.15
CA PHE A 53 -10.55 -11.92 -16.47
C PHE A 53 -9.49 -11.86 -15.35
N ASP A 54 -8.22 -11.88 -15.73
CA ASP A 54 -7.09 -11.89 -14.78
C ASP A 54 -5.94 -11.02 -15.28
N TRP A 55 -5.66 -9.92 -14.59
CA TRP A 55 -4.53 -9.04 -14.93
C TRP A 55 -3.16 -9.73 -14.82
N ARG A 56 -3.06 -10.86 -14.12
CA ARG A 56 -1.84 -11.66 -14.06
C ARG A 56 -1.54 -12.38 -15.39
N ASN A 57 -2.56 -12.53 -16.24
CA ASN A 57 -2.41 -13.21 -17.53
C ASN A 57 -3.41 -12.66 -18.57
N VAL A 58 -3.09 -11.51 -19.16
CA VAL A 58 -3.86 -10.97 -20.30
C VAL A 58 -3.12 -11.30 -21.57
N ASN A 59 -3.62 -12.27 -22.35
CA ASN A 59 -2.99 -12.78 -23.57
C ASN A 59 -1.52 -13.19 -23.38
N GLY A 60 -1.21 -13.87 -22.29
CA GLY A 60 0.15 -14.33 -21.97
C GLY A 60 1.04 -13.26 -21.31
N THR A 61 0.54 -12.05 -21.09
CA THR A 61 1.30 -10.96 -20.44
C THR A 61 0.81 -10.75 -19.02
N ASN A 62 1.75 -10.70 -18.07
CA ASN A 62 1.50 -10.35 -16.68
C ASN A 62 1.57 -8.82 -16.48
N PHE A 63 0.45 -8.23 -16.09
CA PHE A 63 0.32 -6.79 -15.81
C PHE A 63 0.32 -6.45 -14.31
N VAL A 64 0.47 -7.43 -13.43
CA VAL A 64 0.58 -7.17 -12.00
C VAL A 64 2.05 -7.16 -11.56
N THR A 65 2.33 -6.39 -10.53
CA THR A 65 3.66 -6.23 -9.92
C THR A 65 3.93 -7.30 -8.87
N THR A 66 5.11 -7.30 -8.28
CA THR A 66 5.53 -8.25 -7.23
C THR A 66 4.64 -8.18 -5.99
N ASN A 67 4.33 -9.34 -5.40
CA ASN A 67 3.63 -9.41 -4.12
C ASN A 67 4.51 -8.91 -2.97
N LEU A 68 3.87 -8.32 -1.99
CA LEU A 68 4.51 -7.57 -0.92
C LEU A 68 4.21 -8.20 0.45
N ASN A 69 5.02 -7.84 1.45
CA ASN A 69 4.80 -8.25 2.84
C ASN A 69 4.81 -7.02 3.75
N GLN A 70 3.64 -6.68 4.31
CA GLN A 70 3.49 -5.54 5.22
C GLN A 70 4.13 -5.78 6.60
N HIS A 71 4.36 -7.03 6.96
CA HIS A 71 4.88 -7.46 8.27
C HIS A 71 6.39 -7.76 8.26
N TYR A 72 7.12 -7.29 7.24
CA TYR A 72 8.57 -7.44 7.17
C TYR A 72 9.25 -6.07 7.01
N PRO A 73 10.31 -5.76 7.80
CA PRO A 73 11.05 -6.59 8.77
C PRO A 73 10.40 -6.74 10.15
N GLN A 74 9.27 -6.06 10.42
CA GLN A 74 8.51 -6.14 11.67
C GLN A 74 7.02 -5.94 11.42
N TYR A 75 6.19 -6.18 12.45
CA TYR A 75 4.75 -5.98 12.34
C TYR A 75 4.40 -4.51 12.11
N CYS A 76 3.56 -4.25 11.09
CA CYS A 76 2.96 -2.95 10.81
C CYS A 76 1.56 -3.17 10.23
N GLY A 77 0.55 -2.52 10.80
CA GLY A 77 -0.83 -2.56 10.34
C GLY A 77 -1.05 -1.66 9.12
N SER A 78 -0.33 -1.91 8.02
CA SER A 78 -0.30 -1.10 6.80
C SER A 78 -0.95 -1.77 5.59
N CYS A 79 -1.96 -2.61 5.80
CA CYS A 79 -2.72 -3.25 4.71
C CYS A 79 -3.34 -2.19 3.76
N TRP A 80 -3.89 -1.12 4.33
CA TRP A 80 -4.43 0.02 3.60
C TRP A 80 -3.44 0.60 2.58
N LEU A 81 -2.18 0.70 2.97
CA LEU A 81 -1.07 1.19 2.14
C LEU A 81 -0.67 0.17 1.07
N HIS A 82 -0.58 -1.12 1.45
CA HIS A 82 -0.16 -2.17 0.53
C HIS A 82 -1.21 -2.46 -0.54
N ALA A 83 -2.49 -2.52 -0.18
CA ALA A 83 -3.58 -2.73 -1.12
C ALA A 83 -3.66 -1.61 -2.17
N SER A 84 -3.64 -0.35 -1.72
CA SER A 84 -3.70 0.81 -2.60
C SER A 84 -2.46 0.96 -3.49
N ILE A 85 -1.25 0.81 -2.93
CA ILE A 85 -0.01 0.91 -3.70
C ILE A 85 0.13 -0.25 -4.69
N SER A 86 -0.25 -1.47 -4.32
CA SER A 86 -0.30 -2.59 -5.28
C SER A 86 -1.22 -2.29 -6.45
N SER A 87 -2.41 -1.75 -6.18
CA SER A 87 -3.35 -1.34 -7.24
C SER A 87 -2.76 -0.22 -8.13
N LEU A 88 -2.09 0.77 -7.56
CA LEU A 88 -1.43 1.85 -8.31
C LEU A 88 -0.25 1.34 -9.15
N ASN A 89 0.59 0.47 -8.60
CA ASN A 89 1.72 -0.14 -9.31
C ASN A 89 1.25 -0.94 -10.53
N ASP A 90 0.20 -1.76 -10.33
CA ASP A 90 -0.38 -2.52 -11.43
C ASP A 90 -0.98 -1.61 -12.51
N ARG A 91 -1.68 -0.55 -12.12
CA ARG A 91 -2.22 0.45 -13.05
C ARG A 91 -1.12 1.20 -13.82
N LEU A 92 0.02 1.49 -13.19
CA LEU A 92 1.21 2.01 -13.87
C LEU A 92 1.74 1.00 -14.90
N LYS A 93 1.85 -0.27 -14.51
CA LYS A 93 2.32 -1.34 -15.40
C LYS A 93 1.35 -1.55 -16.58
N ILE A 94 0.04 -1.49 -16.36
CA ILE A 94 -0.99 -1.53 -17.40
C ILE A 94 -0.82 -0.34 -18.36
N ALA A 95 -0.72 0.89 -17.83
CA ALA A 95 -0.55 2.10 -18.65
C ALA A 95 0.75 2.08 -19.46
N LYS A 96 1.81 1.50 -18.94
CA LYS A 96 3.10 1.27 -19.62
C LYS A 96 3.11 0.01 -20.50
N LYS A 97 1.98 -0.69 -20.66
CA LYS A 97 1.86 -1.93 -21.45
C LYS A 97 2.88 -3.01 -21.06
N ALA A 98 3.12 -3.16 -19.75
CA ALA A 98 4.10 -4.04 -19.13
C ALA A 98 5.55 -3.85 -19.64
N GLN A 99 5.88 -2.68 -20.21
CA GLN A 99 7.24 -2.37 -20.61
C GLN A 99 8.14 -2.08 -19.41
N PHE A 100 9.39 -2.51 -19.52
CA PHE A 100 10.44 -2.19 -18.55
C PHE A 100 10.75 -0.67 -18.56
N PRO A 101 11.11 -0.07 -17.41
CA PRO A 101 11.20 -0.67 -16.09
C PRO A 101 9.84 -0.83 -15.40
N GLU A 102 9.70 -1.88 -14.57
CA GLU A 102 8.61 -1.99 -13.62
C GLU A 102 8.79 -0.93 -12.53
N ILE A 103 7.72 -0.20 -12.23
CA ILE A 103 7.74 0.85 -11.21
C ILE A 103 7.02 0.35 -9.96
N ASN A 104 7.71 0.39 -8.84
CA ASN A 104 7.14 0.16 -7.52
C ASN A 104 7.17 1.47 -6.73
N LEU A 105 6.01 1.97 -6.35
CA LEU A 105 5.88 3.23 -5.62
C LEU A 105 6.34 3.07 -4.16
N ALA A 106 7.01 4.10 -3.64
CA ALA A 106 7.59 4.13 -2.31
C ALA A 106 6.51 4.16 -1.21
N ARG A 107 6.12 2.99 -0.73
CA ARG A 107 5.20 2.83 0.42
C ARG A 107 5.71 3.57 1.65
N GLN A 108 7.02 3.53 1.88
CA GLN A 108 7.63 4.16 3.05
C GLN A 108 7.43 5.68 3.06
N VAL A 109 7.42 6.33 1.91
CA VAL A 109 7.16 7.78 1.81
C VAL A 109 5.74 8.10 2.28
N VAL A 110 4.76 7.32 1.85
CA VAL A 110 3.37 7.51 2.30
C VAL A 110 3.22 7.20 3.78
N LEU A 111 3.86 6.15 4.29
CA LEU A 111 3.86 5.79 5.71
C LEU A 111 4.48 6.90 6.58
N ASN A 112 5.56 7.53 6.11
CA ASN A 112 6.24 8.61 6.83
C ASN A 112 5.46 9.94 6.79
N CYS A 113 4.82 10.26 5.65
CA CYS A 113 4.31 11.60 5.37
C CYS A 113 2.78 11.67 5.22
N GLY A 114 2.10 10.55 5.15
CA GLY A 114 0.66 10.47 4.93
C GLY A 114 -0.19 10.33 6.19
N ASN A 115 0.39 10.41 7.40
CA ASN A 115 -0.29 10.09 8.65
C ASN A 115 -1.65 10.82 8.82
N SER A 116 -1.70 12.12 8.55
CA SER A 116 -2.94 12.91 8.68
C SER A 116 -4.01 12.59 7.62
N THR A 117 -3.61 12.01 6.48
CA THR A 117 -4.51 11.76 5.34
C THR A 117 -4.79 10.28 5.15
N ALA A 118 -3.78 9.44 5.31
CA ALA A 118 -3.83 8.03 4.96
C ALA A 118 -3.75 7.10 6.17
N GLY A 119 -2.80 7.29 7.10
CA GLY A 119 -2.70 6.46 8.29
C GLY A 119 -1.27 6.16 8.75
N SER A 120 -1.15 5.12 9.59
CA SER A 120 0.07 4.75 10.31
C SER A 120 0.21 3.22 10.39
N CYS A 121 1.24 2.72 11.11
CA CYS A 121 1.34 1.28 11.44
C CYS A 121 0.21 0.78 12.36
N ASN A 122 -0.59 1.68 12.93
CA ASN A 122 -1.76 1.35 13.74
C ASN A 122 -3.08 1.33 12.95
N GLY A 123 -3.00 1.41 11.63
CA GLY A 123 -4.11 1.42 10.72
C GLY A 123 -4.23 2.69 9.90
N GLY A 124 -5.05 2.64 8.85
CA GLY A 124 -5.22 3.75 7.93
C GLY A 124 -6.37 3.55 6.96
N SER A 125 -6.30 4.25 5.84
CA SER A 125 -7.29 4.23 4.76
C SER A 125 -6.59 4.16 3.41
N ASP A 126 -6.92 3.16 2.63
CA ASP A 126 -6.47 2.99 1.24
C ASP A 126 -6.85 4.19 0.36
N TYR A 127 -8.05 4.73 0.57
CA TYR A 127 -8.49 5.98 -0.08
C TYR A 127 -7.60 7.17 0.26
N GLY A 128 -7.11 7.26 1.49
CA GLY A 128 -6.19 8.30 1.93
C GLY A 128 -4.85 8.26 1.18
N VAL A 129 -4.41 7.10 0.74
CA VAL A 129 -3.23 6.95 -0.12
C VAL A 129 -3.45 7.59 -1.48
N TYR A 130 -4.63 7.40 -2.07
CA TYR A 130 -4.98 8.03 -3.34
C TYR A 130 -5.04 9.56 -3.23
N VAL A 131 -5.61 10.07 -2.14
CA VAL A 131 -5.61 11.51 -1.82
C VAL A 131 -4.19 12.04 -1.67
N PHE A 132 -3.32 11.33 -0.95
CA PHE A 132 -1.91 11.66 -0.80
C PHE A 132 -1.19 11.68 -2.16
N GLY A 133 -1.36 10.63 -2.96
CA GLY A 133 -0.78 10.53 -4.30
C GLY A 133 -1.26 11.62 -5.26
N HIS A 134 -2.51 12.08 -5.13
CA HIS A 134 -3.05 13.20 -5.89
C HIS A 134 -2.38 14.53 -5.51
N LYS A 135 -2.25 14.78 -4.21
CA LYS A 135 -1.76 16.06 -3.70
C LYS A 135 -0.24 16.21 -3.82
N TYR A 136 0.51 15.16 -3.51
CA TYR A 136 1.95 15.23 -3.33
C TYR A 136 2.75 14.44 -4.36
N GLY A 137 2.13 13.45 -5.02
CA GLY A 137 2.81 12.45 -5.82
C GLY A 137 3.64 11.47 -4.96
N ILE A 138 3.90 10.30 -5.50
CA ILE A 138 4.65 9.23 -4.83
C ILE A 138 5.86 8.88 -5.70
N PRO A 139 7.11 8.91 -5.17
CA PRO A 139 8.28 8.46 -5.92
C PRO A 139 8.32 6.92 -6.03
N ASP A 140 9.23 6.37 -6.81
CA ASP A 140 9.53 4.95 -6.77
C ASP A 140 10.25 4.55 -5.47
N ASP A 141 10.23 3.26 -5.14
CA ASP A 141 10.71 2.73 -3.86
C ASP A 141 12.24 2.75 -3.70
N THR A 142 13.01 3.09 -4.75
CA THR A 142 14.44 3.32 -4.61
C THR A 142 14.75 4.60 -3.82
N CYS A 143 13.80 5.53 -3.71
CA CYS A 143 13.91 6.70 -2.82
C CYS A 143 13.86 6.33 -1.34
N GLN A 144 12.95 5.40 -0.96
CA GLN A 144 12.77 4.93 0.42
C GLN A 144 12.22 3.51 0.40
N LEU A 145 13.03 2.54 0.78
CA LEU A 145 12.59 1.17 0.94
C LEU A 145 11.68 1.01 2.16
N TYR A 146 10.70 0.13 2.05
CA TYR A 146 9.78 -0.16 3.13
C TYR A 146 10.49 -0.78 4.34
N SER A 147 10.28 -0.23 5.52
CA SER A 147 10.89 -0.64 6.80
C SER A 147 9.88 -1.08 7.85
N ALA A 148 8.57 -1.09 7.53
CA ALA A 148 7.49 -1.43 8.45
C ALA A 148 7.50 -0.59 9.75
N GLN A 149 7.98 0.65 9.67
CA GLN A 149 8.12 1.58 10.79
C GLN A 149 7.91 3.02 10.31
N GLU A 150 7.24 3.83 11.12
CA GLU A 150 7.09 5.26 10.88
C GLU A 150 8.35 5.99 11.32
N HIS A 151 8.85 6.89 10.48
CA HIS A 151 10.05 7.69 10.76
C HIS A 151 9.79 9.20 10.79
N GLY A 152 8.53 9.61 10.71
CA GLY A 152 8.15 11.00 10.52
C GLY A 152 8.48 11.52 9.11
N CYS A 153 7.90 12.68 8.75
CA CYS A 153 8.07 13.27 7.43
C CYS A 153 9.21 14.27 7.41
N SER A 154 10.17 14.07 6.50
CA SER A 154 11.28 14.99 6.25
C SER A 154 11.85 14.77 4.86
N ALA A 155 12.73 15.66 4.39
CA ALA A 155 13.39 15.49 3.10
C ALA A 155 14.16 14.16 3.01
N PHE A 156 14.87 13.77 4.08
CA PHE A 156 15.55 12.47 4.19
C PHE A 156 14.59 11.27 4.12
N ARG A 157 13.33 11.45 4.53
CA ARG A 157 12.33 10.38 4.58
C ARG A 157 11.44 10.33 3.34
N ASN A 158 11.68 11.25 2.40
CA ASN A 158 11.05 11.23 1.08
C ASN A 158 11.95 10.59 0.02
N CYS A 159 13.20 11.07 -0.12
CA CYS A 159 14.17 10.48 -1.03
C CYS A 159 15.58 10.76 -0.51
N MET A 160 16.40 9.74 -0.35
CA MET A 160 17.77 9.87 0.17
C MET A 160 18.76 9.05 -0.64
N ASN A 161 20.01 9.49 -0.62
CA ASN A 161 21.15 8.74 -1.12
C ASN A 161 22.34 8.91 -0.18
N CYS A 162 23.34 8.05 -0.31
CA CYS A 162 24.55 8.11 0.51
C CYS A 162 25.80 8.02 -0.37
N ASP A 163 26.80 8.85 -0.09
CA ASP A 163 28.13 8.75 -0.68
C ASP A 163 28.95 7.65 0.00
N PRO A 164 29.91 7.06 -0.69
CA PRO A 164 30.77 6.03 -0.13
C PRO A 164 31.64 6.57 1.03
N PRO A 165 32.13 5.69 1.91
CA PRO A 165 33.08 6.07 2.95
C PRO A 165 34.32 6.79 2.42
N THR A 166 34.76 7.81 3.17
CA THR A 166 36.05 8.52 2.96
C THR A 166 36.89 8.43 4.22
N ALA A 167 38.14 8.96 4.18
CA ALA A 167 38.97 9.04 5.36
C ALA A 167 38.38 9.94 6.45
N GLU A 168 37.69 11.02 6.04
CA GLU A 168 36.98 11.96 6.92
C GLU A 168 35.63 11.46 7.40
N SER A 169 35.01 10.58 6.63
CA SER A 169 33.68 9.97 6.92
C SER A 169 33.70 8.47 6.68
N PRO A 170 34.23 7.67 7.63
CA PRO A 170 34.37 6.22 7.45
C PRO A 170 33.07 5.43 7.27
N GLN A 171 31.92 6.04 7.55
CA GLN A 171 30.59 5.43 7.39
C GLN A 171 29.83 5.95 6.15
N GLY A 172 30.47 6.84 5.36
CA GLY A 172 29.81 7.58 4.30
C GLY A 172 28.95 8.74 4.83
N VAL A 173 28.40 9.52 3.92
CA VAL A 173 27.51 10.65 4.25
C VAL A 173 26.21 10.50 3.48
N CYS A 174 25.10 10.44 4.21
CA CYS A 174 23.77 10.39 3.58
C CYS A 174 23.18 11.80 3.49
N TYR A 175 22.47 12.06 2.41
CA TYR A 175 21.85 13.35 2.10
C TYR A 175 20.47 13.18 1.46
N PRO A 176 19.56 14.18 1.64
CA PRO A 176 18.29 14.17 0.94
C PRO A 176 18.47 14.52 -0.53
N VAL A 177 17.88 13.73 -1.42
CA VAL A 177 17.80 14.06 -2.85
C VAL A 177 16.78 15.18 -3.03
N GLN A 178 17.19 16.29 -3.66
CA GLN A 178 16.35 17.48 -3.75
C GLN A 178 15.33 17.41 -4.89
N SER A 179 15.67 16.75 -6.00
CA SER A 179 14.82 16.68 -7.20
C SER A 179 14.74 15.25 -7.69
N TYR A 180 13.52 14.71 -7.72
CA TYR A 180 13.26 13.33 -8.14
C TYR A 180 11.89 13.21 -8.78
N ASP A 181 11.69 12.13 -9.53
CA ASP A 181 10.45 11.84 -10.22
C ASP A 181 9.36 11.36 -9.25
N ARG A 182 8.16 11.91 -9.38
CA ARG A 182 6.98 11.53 -8.61
C ARG A 182 5.82 11.21 -9.54
N TYR A 183 5.08 10.16 -9.24
CA TYR A 183 3.89 9.73 -9.95
C TYR A 183 2.64 10.27 -9.24
N PHE A 184 1.76 10.91 -9.98
CA PHE A 184 0.59 11.57 -9.43
C PHE A 184 -0.69 10.80 -9.74
N VAL A 185 -1.54 10.64 -8.74
CA VAL A 185 -2.92 10.19 -8.92
C VAL A 185 -3.69 11.33 -9.57
N ARG A 186 -4.25 11.08 -10.76
CA ARG A 186 -5.01 12.08 -11.52
C ARG A 186 -6.45 12.18 -11.04
N GLU A 187 -7.09 11.07 -10.77
CA GLU A 187 -8.46 10.98 -10.28
C GLU A 187 -8.63 9.77 -9.36
N TYR A 188 -9.59 9.85 -8.45
CA TYR A 188 -9.87 8.79 -7.50
C TYR A 188 -11.33 8.83 -7.03
N GLY A 189 -11.85 7.66 -6.67
CA GLY A 189 -13.24 7.52 -6.24
C GLY A 189 -13.46 6.36 -5.28
N ARG A 190 -14.66 6.37 -4.71
CA ARG A 190 -15.16 5.33 -3.79
C ARG A 190 -16.32 4.59 -4.42
N MET A 191 -16.41 3.31 -4.09
CA MET A 191 -17.53 2.46 -4.37
C MET A 191 -18.09 1.95 -3.03
N LYS A 192 -19.27 2.40 -2.66
CA LYS A 192 -19.97 1.93 -1.45
C LYS A 192 -21.07 0.97 -1.87
N SER A 193 -21.02 -0.26 -1.36
CA SER A 193 -21.89 -1.36 -1.77
C SER A 193 -22.03 -1.42 -3.30
N PRO A 194 -20.88 -1.50 -4.03
CA PRO A 194 -20.89 -1.47 -5.49
C PRO A 194 -21.62 -2.68 -6.02
N SER A 195 -22.26 -2.54 -7.17
CA SER A 195 -22.70 -3.68 -7.95
C SER A 195 -21.48 -4.46 -8.51
N ILE A 196 -21.67 -5.74 -8.75
CA ILE A 196 -20.65 -6.58 -9.41
C ILE A 196 -20.24 -5.98 -10.77
N HIS A 197 -21.20 -5.37 -11.47
CA HIS A 197 -20.93 -4.66 -12.73
C HIS A 197 -19.96 -3.48 -12.56
N GLU A 198 -20.17 -2.65 -11.54
CA GLU A 198 -19.27 -1.52 -11.25
C GLU A 198 -17.85 -2.01 -10.96
N MET A 199 -17.69 -3.03 -10.12
CA MET A 199 -16.38 -3.59 -9.78
C MET A 199 -15.70 -4.22 -11.00
N LYS A 200 -16.39 -5.12 -11.72
CA LYS A 200 -15.84 -5.77 -12.92
C LYS A 200 -15.48 -4.77 -14.01
N ALA A 201 -16.32 -3.76 -14.26
CA ALA A 201 -16.07 -2.74 -15.26
C ALA A 201 -14.85 -1.88 -14.92
N GLU A 202 -14.70 -1.46 -13.66
CA GLU A 202 -13.52 -0.69 -13.21
C GLU A 202 -12.24 -1.50 -13.33
N ILE A 203 -12.23 -2.75 -12.82
CA ILE A 203 -11.08 -3.66 -12.93
C ILE A 203 -10.70 -3.89 -14.39
N TYR A 204 -11.67 -4.20 -15.24
CA TYR A 204 -11.42 -4.51 -16.65
C TYR A 204 -10.86 -3.34 -17.44
N ARG A 205 -11.40 -2.13 -17.20
CA ARG A 205 -11.08 -0.94 -18.01
C ARG A 205 -9.87 -0.17 -17.52
N ARG A 206 -9.62 -0.18 -16.19
CA ARG A 206 -8.60 0.70 -15.60
C ARG A 206 -7.57 -0.03 -14.73
N GLY A 207 -7.84 -1.28 -14.34
CA GLY A 207 -6.91 -2.07 -13.52
C GLY A 207 -7.43 -2.38 -12.12
N PRO A 208 -6.61 -3.06 -11.30
CA PRO A 208 -6.97 -3.50 -9.96
C PRO A 208 -7.52 -2.38 -9.06
N ILE A 209 -8.38 -2.76 -8.13
CA ILE A 209 -9.00 -1.88 -7.13
C ILE A 209 -8.60 -2.33 -5.72
N SER A 210 -8.65 -1.42 -4.74
CA SER A 210 -8.51 -1.77 -3.33
C SER A 210 -9.89 -1.95 -2.69
N CYS A 211 -10.06 -2.98 -1.87
CA CYS A 211 -11.31 -3.26 -1.17
C CYS A 211 -11.04 -3.68 0.27
N SER A 212 -12.02 -3.44 1.14
CA SER A 212 -11.96 -3.86 2.53
C SER A 212 -12.62 -5.22 2.73
N VAL A 213 -12.05 -6.02 3.63
CA VAL A 213 -12.54 -7.36 3.99
C VAL A 213 -12.45 -7.60 5.50
N ASP A 214 -13.22 -8.57 5.98
CA ASP A 214 -13.02 -9.19 7.28
C ASP A 214 -11.95 -10.29 7.15
N ALA A 215 -10.74 -10.03 7.66
CA ALA A 215 -9.60 -10.93 7.51
C ALA A 215 -9.64 -12.15 8.41
N SER A 216 -10.54 -12.23 9.38
CA SER A 216 -10.64 -13.36 10.32
C SER A 216 -10.84 -14.72 9.61
N PHE A 217 -11.29 -14.68 8.35
CA PHE A 217 -11.57 -15.87 7.53
C PHE A 217 -10.37 -16.34 6.71
N VAL A 218 -9.35 -15.52 6.48
CA VAL A 218 -8.13 -15.90 5.73
C VAL A 218 -6.92 -16.11 6.61
N GLU A 219 -7.07 -15.89 7.91
CA GLU A 219 -5.99 -16.15 8.86
C GLU A 219 -5.74 -17.66 9.03
N LYS A 220 -4.46 -17.99 9.06
CA LYS A 220 -3.85 -19.25 9.53
C LYS A 220 -4.59 -20.55 9.19
N GLY A 221 -4.46 -20.99 7.94
CA GLY A 221 -4.70 -22.40 7.59
C GLY A 221 -6.15 -22.84 7.50
N LYS A 222 -7.09 -21.92 7.55
CA LYS A 222 -8.52 -22.22 7.33
C LYS A 222 -8.81 -22.65 5.89
N TYR A 223 -8.00 -22.15 4.93
CA TYR A 223 -8.14 -22.45 3.50
C TYR A 223 -6.83 -22.93 2.92
N LYS A 224 -6.91 -23.92 2.02
CA LYS A 224 -5.76 -24.41 1.25
C LYS A 224 -5.49 -23.48 0.06
N PRO A 225 -4.24 -23.42 -0.44
CA PRO A 225 -3.96 -22.72 -1.68
C PRO A 225 -4.89 -23.18 -2.81
N GLY A 226 -5.57 -22.21 -3.45
CA GLY A 226 -6.51 -22.48 -4.53
C GLY A 226 -7.98 -22.62 -4.12
N ASP A 227 -8.29 -22.84 -2.83
CA ASP A 227 -9.67 -22.89 -2.35
C ASP A 227 -10.35 -21.51 -2.52
N ILE A 228 -11.67 -21.55 -2.74
CA ILE A 228 -12.49 -20.34 -2.73
C ILE A 228 -13.00 -20.11 -1.31
N VAL A 229 -12.78 -18.92 -0.75
CA VAL A 229 -13.35 -18.51 0.54
C VAL A 229 -14.84 -18.27 0.36
N ARG A 230 -15.66 -19.03 1.09
CA ARG A 230 -17.13 -19.00 1.03
C ARG A 230 -17.71 -18.71 2.40
N VAL A 231 -17.89 -17.43 2.70
CA VAL A 231 -18.55 -17.00 3.95
C VAL A 231 -19.74 -16.14 3.58
N LYS A 232 -20.89 -16.41 4.16
CA LYS A 232 -22.16 -15.76 3.85
C LYS A 232 -22.93 -15.41 5.14
N ASP A 233 -23.88 -14.52 4.97
CA ASP A 233 -24.98 -14.29 5.92
C ASP A 233 -24.55 -13.86 7.33
N GLN A 234 -23.59 -12.94 7.41
CA GLN A 234 -23.21 -12.33 8.68
C GLN A 234 -22.83 -10.86 8.54
N GLU A 235 -22.75 -10.17 9.66
CA GLU A 235 -22.12 -8.85 9.73
C GLU A 235 -20.59 -8.97 9.62
N TRP A 236 -19.97 -8.02 8.92
CA TRP A 236 -18.55 -8.03 8.63
C TRP A 236 -17.82 -6.99 9.47
N ASP A 237 -16.74 -7.38 10.13
CA ASP A 237 -15.77 -6.46 10.70
C ASP A 237 -14.69 -6.18 9.64
N LEU A 238 -14.90 -5.14 8.85
CA LEU A 238 -13.97 -4.77 7.77
C LEU A 238 -12.69 -4.20 8.36
N ASP A 239 -11.73 -5.05 8.65
CA ASP A 239 -10.51 -4.79 9.39
C ASP A 239 -9.23 -4.86 8.55
N HIS A 240 -9.32 -5.29 7.29
CA HIS A 240 -8.19 -5.49 6.39
C HIS A 240 -8.49 -4.96 4.98
N ASP A 241 -7.47 -4.41 4.31
CA ASP A 241 -7.56 -3.97 2.93
C ASP A 241 -6.71 -4.86 2.01
N ILE A 242 -7.29 -5.22 0.85
CA ILE A 242 -6.73 -6.10 -0.17
C ILE A 242 -6.86 -5.47 -1.55
N SER A 243 -6.19 -6.06 -2.56
CA SER A 243 -6.35 -5.65 -3.95
C SER A 243 -7.06 -6.74 -4.75
N ILE A 244 -8.02 -6.36 -5.60
CA ILE A 244 -8.71 -7.28 -6.52
C ILE A 244 -8.20 -7.03 -7.93
N ALA A 245 -7.63 -8.07 -8.57
CA ALA A 245 -7.01 -7.96 -9.88
C ALA A 245 -7.79 -8.68 -11.00
N GLY A 246 -8.95 -9.25 -10.69
CA GLY A 246 -9.74 -9.97 -11.67
C GLY A 246 -10.81 -10.85 -11.05
N TRP A 247 -11.38 -11.71 -11.87
CA TRP A 247 -12.36 -12.73 -11.50
C TRP A 247 -12.24 -13.94 -12.39
N GLY A 248 -12.68 -15.07 -11.90
CA GLY A 248 -12.68 -16.33 -12.63
C GLY A 248 -13.89 -17.18 -12.32
N VAL A 249 -13.97 -18.33 -12.97
CA VAL A 249 -14.99 -19.36 -12.75
C VAL A 249 -14.30 -20.65 -12.36
N ASP A 250 -14.73 -21.28 -11.29
CA ASP A 250 -14.23 -22.59 -10.88
C ASP A 250 -14.79 -23.67 -11.80
N GLU A 251 -13.91 -24.41 -12.46
CA GLU A 251 -14.29 -25.41 -13.45
C GLU A 251 -15.12 -26.57 -12.86
N THR A 252 -14.95 -26.84 -11.56
CA THR A 252 -15.61 -27.95 -10.89
C THR A 252 -17.01 -27.57 -10.39
N SER A 253 -17.12 -26.41 -9.71
CA SER A 253 -18.38 -25.98 -9.11
C SER A 253 -19.18 -25.04 -10.00
N GLY A 254 -18.55 -24.39 -10.98
CA GLY A 254 -19.16 -23.34 -11.79
C GLY A 254 -19.32 -22.00 -11.05
N GLU A 255 -18.82 -21.90 -9.83
CA GLU A 255 -18.92 -20.68 -9.02
C GLU A 255 -17.95 -19.60 -9.52
N GLU A 256 -18.44 -18.35 -9.58
CA GLU A 256 -17.57 -17.21 -9.85
C GLU A 256 -16.81 -16.78 -8.59
N TYR A 257 -15.57 -16.32 -8.76
CA TYR A 257 -14.74 -15.84 -7.65
C TYR A 257 -13.93 -14.60 -8.02
N TRP A 258 -13.64 -13.76 -7.04
CA TRP A 258 -12.67 -12.68 -7.13
C TRP A 258 -11.25 -13.23 -7.02
N ILE A 259 -10.32 -12.68 -7.79
CA ILE A 259 -8.88 -12.92 -7.71
C ILE A 259 -8.27 -11.83 -6.84
N VAL A 260 -7.87 -12.23 -5.62
CA VAL A 260 -7.53 -11.30 -4.54
C VAL A 260 -6.05 -11.42 -4.19
N ARG A 261 -5.35 -10.27 -4.16
CA ARG A 261 -3.97 -10.16 -3.67
C ARG A 261 -3.98 -9.75 -2.21
N ASN A 262 -3.26 -10.52 -1.37
CA ASN A 262 -2.93 -10.15 0.00
C ASN A 262 -1.56 -9.45 0.07
N SER A 263 -1.21 -8.93 1.25
CA SER A 263 0.06 -8.25 1.54
C SER A 263 0.84 -8.91 2.69
N TRP A 264 0.77 -10.22 2.81
CA TRP A 264 1.44 -11.01 3.85
C TRP A 264 2.56 -11.92 3.31
N GLY A 265 3.09 -11.58 2.14
CA GLY A 265 4.16 -12.33 1.46
C GLY A 265 3.66 -13.41 0.53
N SER A 266 4.50 -13.78 -0.44
CA SER A 266 4.19 -14.80 -1.45
C SER A 266 4.18 -16.24 -0.91
N PHE A 267 4.74 -16.48 0.27
CA PHE A 267 4.73 -17.79 0.92
C PHE A 267 3.37 -18.19 1.51
N LEU A 268 2.42 -17.27 1.58
CA LEU A 268 1.05 -17.54 2.03
C LEU A 268 0.11 -17.77 0.83
N HIS A 269 -0.89 -18.62 1.01
CA HIS A 269 -1.90 -18.97 0.01
C HIS A 269 -1.28 -19.49 -1.30
N ALA A 270 -1.79 -19.07 -2.46
CA ALA A 270 -1.22 -19.38 -3.77
C ALA A 270 -0.36 -18.18 -4.22
N ASP A 271 0.93 -18.16 -3.83
CA ASP A 271 1.86 -17.05 -4.12
C ASP A 271 1.37 -15.69 -3.63
N GLY A 272 0.70 -15.65 -2.46
CA GLY A 272 0.14 -14.41 -1.88
C GLY A 272 -1.24 -14.05 -2.43
N TRP A 273 -1.84 -14.89 -3.27
CA TRP A 273 -3.17 -14.72 -3.84
C TRP A 273 -4.17 -15.72 -3.25
N PHE A 274 -5.44 -15.32 -3.19
CA PHE A 274 -6.52 -16.20 -2.80
C PHE A 274 -7.79 -15.87 -3.58
N LYS A 275 -8.78 -16.77 -3.50
CA LYS A 275 -10.06 -16.66 -4.20
C LYS A 275 -11.16 -16.38 -3.21
N VAL A 276 -12.08 -15.47 -3.53
CA VAL A 276 -13.24 -15.15 -2.70
C VAL A 276 -14.49 -15.29 -3.54
N LEU A 277 -15.50 -16.01 -3.03
CA LEU A 277 -16.76 -16.22 -3.73
C LEU A 277 -17.40 -14.89 -4.11
N LEU A 278 -17.75 -14.76 -5.39
CA LEU A 278 -18.27 -13.54 -5.99
C LEU A 278 -19.81 -13.50 -5.90
N GLY A 279 -20.37 -12.31 -5.71
CA GLY A 279 -21.82 -12.05 -5.80
C GLY A 279 -22.61 -12.30 -4.52
N VAL A 280 -21.94 -12.64 -3.43
CA VAL A 280 -22.58 -12.90 -2.12
C VAL A 280 -21.95 -12.09 -0.98
N ASN A 281 -21.15 -11.10 -1.32
CA ASN A 281 -20.40 -10.28 -0.36
C ASN A 281 -19.59 -11.12 0.64
N SER A 282 -18.97 -12.21 0.19
CA SER A 282 -18.17 -13.08 1.04
C SER A 282 -17.04 -12.29 1.68
N MET A 283 -16.82 -12.44 2.98
CA MET A 283 -15.87 -11.63 3.78
C MET A 283 -16.11 -10.11 3.74
N GLY A 284 -17.28 -9.64 3.28
CA GLY A 284 -17.55 -8.22 3.11
C GLY A 284 -16.84 -7.55 1.92
N ILE A 285 -16.21 -8.31 1.02
CA ILE A 285 -15.37 -7.81 -0.08
C ILE A 285 -16.07 -6.86 -1.06
N GLU A 286 -17.39 -6.95 -1.15
CA GLU A 286 -18.24 -6.15 -2.05
C GLU A 286 -18.91 -4.98 -1.30
N SER A 287 -18.48 -4.66 -0.07
CA SER A 287 -19.07 -3.59 0.74
C SER A 287 -18.43 -2.23 0.47
N GLU A 288 -17.11 -2.16 0.47
CA GLU A 288 -16.36 -0.91 0.31
C GLU A 288 -15.10 -1.13 -0.53
N CYS A 289 -15.07 -0.51 -1.70
CA CYS A 289 -13.91 -0.52 -2.59
C CYS A 289 -13.53 0.89 -3.00
N ASN A 290 -12.27 1.07 -3.36
CA ASN A 290 -11.75 2.35 -3.83
C ASN A 290 -10.90 2.14 -5.09
N TRP A 291 -10.85 3.17 -5.93
CA TRP A 291 -10.07 3.15 -7.16
C TRP A 291 -9.35 4.47 -7.38
N ALA A 292 -8.28 4.45 -8.16
CA ALA A 292 -7.59 5.65 -8.60
C ALA A 292 -6.98 5.46 -9.99
N VAL A 293 -6.91 6.53 -10.76
CA VAL A 293 -6.15 6.59 -12.02
C VAL A 293 -4.85 7.33 -11.75
N ILE A 294 -3.73 6.73 -12.11
CA ILE A 294 -2.40 7.29 -11.92
C ILE A 294 -1.78 7.62 -13.28
N ASP A 295 -1.08 8.74 -13.36
CA ASP A 295 -0.36 9.12 -14.57
C ASP A 295 0.92 8.30 -14.72
N ALA A 296 1.12 7.70 -15.90
CA ALA A 296 2.28 6.86 -16.20
C ALA A 296 3.57 7.68 -16.44
N THR A 297 3.43 8.98 -16.70
CA THR A 297 4.56 9.91 -16.87
C THR A 297 4.83 10.59 -15.53
N PRO A 298 6.00 10.39 -14.93
CA PRO A 298 6.33 11.06 -13.69
C PRO A 298 6.59 12.55 -13.91
N VAL A 299 6.41 13.33 -12.86
CA VAL A 299 6.78 14.74 -12.83
C VAL A 299 7.97 14.93 -11.90
N ARG A 300 9.07 15.46 -12.44
CA ARG A 300 10.22 15.82 -11.63
C ARG A 300 9.94 17.13 -10.89
N LYS A 301 10.02 17.06 -9.58
CA LYS A 301 9.79 18.22 -8.70
C LYS A 301 10.85 18.29 -7.62
N ASN A 302 11.23 19.52 -7.26
CA ASN A 302 12.00 19.75 -6.05
C ASN A 302 11.11 19.49 -4.83
N TRP A 303 11.69 18.85 -3.82
CA TRP A 303 11.03 18.75 -2.52
C TRP A 303 11.03 20.13 -1.85
N GLY A 304 9.88 20.54 -1.33
CA GLY A 304 9.77 21.82 -0.62
C GLY A 304 8.78 21.73 0.55
N PRO A 305 8.89 22.66 1.53
CA PRO A 305 8.01 22.69 2.70
C PRO A 305 6.51 22.76 2.37
N ALA A 306 6.16 23.34 1.22
CA ALA A 306 4.76 23.44 0.76
C ALA A 306 4.19 22.10 0.26
N ASP A 307 5.03 21.11 -0.04
CA ASP A 307 4.59 19.81 -0.54
C ASP A 307 4.09 18.89 0.59
N VAL A 308 4.42 19.22 1.85
CA VAL A 308 3.96 18.48 3.03
C VAL A 308 3.52 19.50 4.07
N ASN A 309 2.30 19.39 4.60
CA ASN A 309 1.83 20.27 5.67
C ASN A 309 2.75 20.16 6.88
N PHE A 310 3.58 21.16 7.09
CA PHE A 310 4.55 21.27 8.19
C PHE A 310 3.88 21.54 9.55
N GLU A 311 2.55 21.53 9.65
CA GLU A 311 1.87 21.67 10.95
C GLU A 311 2.30 20.63 11.98
N PHE A 312 2.95 19.53 11.56
CA PHE A 312 3.54 18.52 12.45
C PHE A 312 5.05 18.67 12.69
N ALA A 313 5.74 19.53 11.96
CA ALA A 313 7.21 19.70 12.14
C ALA A 313 7.56 20.42 13.47
N SER A 314 6.61 21.08 14.10
CA SER A 314 6.82 21.71 15.41
C SER A 314 6.76 20.74 16.61
N ALA A 315 6.28 19.51 16.40
CA ALA A 315 6.18 18.52 17.46
C ALA A 315 7.39 17.55 17.55
N PHE A 316 8.24 17.53 16.51
CA PHE A 316 9.50 16.78 16.53
C PHE A 316 10.65 17.79 16.49
N GLU A 317 11.06 18.24 17.68
CA GLU A 317 12.37 18.87 17.84
C GLU A 317 13.41 17.97 17.16
N SER A 318 14.13 18.53 16.19
CA SER A 318 15.39 17.96 15.72
C SER A 318 16.17 17.52 16.96
N PRO A 319 16.85 16.34 16.97
CA PRO A 319 17.73 16.02 18.08
C PRO A 319 18.58 17.26 18.31
N ARG A 320 18.51 17.86 19.49
CA ARG A 320 19.26 19.06 19.85
C ARG A 320 20.73 18.72 19.68
N LEU A 321 21.28 19.06 18.53
CA LEU A 321 22.73 19.27 18.43
C LEU A 321 23.04 20.41 19.40
N GLY A 322 23.94 20.15 20.33
CA GLY A 322 24.28 21.08 21.41
C GLY A 322 24.48 22.49 20.88
N SER A 323 23.95 23.46 21.62
CA SER A 323 24.02 24.89 21.31
C SER A 323 25.44 25.32 21.03
N GLY A 324 25.83 25.41 19.75
CA GLY A 324 27.13 25.92 19.35
C GLY A 324 27.73 25.42 18.05
N GLU A 325 27.26 24.31 17.49
CA GLU A 325 27.79 23.85 16.21
C GLU A 325 26.95 24.45 15.05
N LYS A 326 27.62 25.34 14.33
CA LYS A 326 27.09 25.96 13.11
C LYS A 326 26.83 24.87 12.07
N MET A 327 25.72 24.95 11.38
CA MET A 327 25.27 24.09 10.25
C MET A 327 26.37 23.79 9.19
N LYS A 328 27.49 24.47 9.23
CA LYS A 328 28.67 24.30 8.34
C LYS A 328 29.28 22.90 8.39
N ASN A 329 29.20 22.19 9.53
CA ASN A 329 29.88 20.91 9.70
C ASN A 329 29.04 19.70 9.27
N PHE A 330 27.74 19.89 8.94
CA PHE A 330 26.88 18.78 8.57
C PHE A 330 26.91 18.44 7.08
N PHE A 331 27.36 19.36 6.21
CA PHE A 331 27.31 19.17 4.75
C PHE A 331 28.66 19.27 4.03
N GLY A 332 29.74 19.59 4.68
CA GLY A 332 31.09 19.66 4.06
C GLY A 332 31.24 20.61 2.85
N PHE A 333 30.24 21.40 2.48
CA PHE A 333 30.29 22.31 1.35
C PHE A 333 30.46 23.76 1.81
N GLU A 334 31.63 24.31 1.56
CA GLU A 334 31.94 25.74 1.78
C GLU A 334 31.55 26.66 0.61
N LYS A 335 30.87 26.20 -0.42
CA LYS A 335 30.49 27.06 -1.56
C LYS A 335 28.97 27.15 -1.74
N PRO A 336 28.45 28.36 -2.00
CA PRO A 336 27.04 28.52 -2.41
C PRO A 336 26.81 27.85 -3.75
N LEU A 337 25.64 27.25 -3.92
CA LEU A 337 25.17 26.54 -5.12
C LEU A 337 24.94 27.42 -6.38
N THR A 338 25.68 28.52 -6.53
CA THR A 338 25.56 29.46 -7.66
C THR A 338 26.42 29.13 -8.88
N ASP A 339 27.30 28.13 -8.82
CA ASP A 339 28.24 27.82 -9.90
C ASP A 339 28.21 26.37 -10.38
N ILE A 340 27.04 25.85 -10.72
CA ILE A 340 26.92 24.68 -11.61
C ILE A 340 26.00 25.06 -12.76
N SER A 341 26.57 25.59 -13.82
CA SER A 341 26.02 25.70 -15.15
C SER A 341 26.18 24.40 -15.90
#